data_9d5ab36532b761e39ad5cf90a5cd4fa0
#
_entry.id   9d5ab36532b761e39ad5cf90a5cd4fa0
#
_cell.length_a   1.000
_cell.length_b   1.000
_cell.length_c   1.000
_cell.angle_alpha   90.00
_cell.angle_beta   90.00
_cell.angle_gamma   90.00
#
_symmetry.space_group_name_H-M   'P 1'
#
loop_
_entity.id
_entity.type
_entity.pdbx_description
1 polymer ?
#
loop_
_entity_poly.entity_id
_entity_poly.type
_entity_poly.pdbx_seq_one_letter_code
_entity_poly.pdbx_strand_id
1 'polypeptide(L)'
;MKKSALTALSALLLGIFSPAQAQGIGEVDTVFKFIGPDHKIVVDAHDDPKVRGVTCYVSRAKTGGIKGAVGLAEDKSEASIDCRQVGPVSFVKPLPQQEEVFSERISLVFKKIRIVRMVDVARNTLVYLTYSDRVIEGSPQNSVAAVPVDHAMKIPLQP
;
A
#
# COMPACT_ATOMS: atom_id res chain seq x y z
N MET A 1 -24.12 21.19 -55.87
CA MET A 1 -24.62 20.56 -54.65
C MET A 1 -23.45 19.80 -54.02
N LYS A 2 -22.74 20.41 -53.03
CA LYS A 2 -21.61 19.81 -52.34
C LYS A 2 -22.10 19.39 -50.95
N LYS A 3 -22.10 18.09 -50.67
CA LYS A 3 -22.45 17.52 -49.34
C LYS A 3 -21.17 17.43 -48.51
N SER A 4 -21.08 18.27 -47.46
CA SER A 4 -20.02 18.20 -46.45
C SER A 4 -20.38 17.14 -45.44
N ALA A 5 -19.56 16.10 -45.28
CA ALA A 5 -19.65 15.12 -44.24
C ALA A 5 -18.86 15.61 -43.00
N LEU A 6 -19.57 15.86 -41.91
CA LEU A 6 -18.98 16.16 -40.60
C LEU A 6 -18.62 14.82 -39.93
N THR A 7 -17.35 14.54 -39.83
CA THR A 7 -16.82 13.39 -39.03
C THR A 7 -16.68 13.84 -37.60
N ALA A 8 -17.55 13.36 -36.70
CA ALA A 8 -17.44 13.55 -35.24
C ALA A 8 -16.35 12.62 -34.72
N LEU A 9 -15.26 13.20 -34.28
CA LEU A 9 -14.17 12.50 -33.60
C LEU A 9 -14.52 12.32 -32.13
N SER A 10 -15.00 11.13 -31.75
CA SER A 10 -15.33 10.76 -30.38
C SER A 10 -14.04 10.47 -29.60
N ALA A 11 -13.57 11.41 -28.79
CA ALA A 11 -12.41 11.21 -27.90
C ALA A 11 -12.81 10.29 -26.75
N LEU A 12 -12.37 9.04 -26.81
CA LEU A 12 -12.52 8.05 -25.73
C LEU A 12 -11.52 8.39 -24.62
N LEU A 13 -11.97 9.03 -23.55
CA LEU A 13 -11.21 9.25 -22.32
C LEU A 13 -10.99 7.90 -21.61
N LEU A 14 -9.89 7.24 -21.90
CA LEU A 14 -9.40 6.13 -21.09
C LEU A 14 -8.93 6.70 -19.74
N GLY A 15 -9.73 6.50 -18.70
CA GLY A 15 -9.32 6.76 -17.32
C GLY A 15 -8.10 5.90 -16.97
N ILE A 16 -6.94 6.52 -16.83
CA ILE A 16 -5.72 5.87 -16.39
C ILE A 16 -5.90 5.54 -14.90
N PHE A 17 -6.27 4.30 -14.58
CA PHE A 17 -6.15 3.77 -13.22
C PHE A 17 -4.66 3.56 -12.96
N SER A 18 -4.01 4.50 -12.28
CA SER A 18 -2.69 4.26 -11.73
C SER A 18 -2.81 3.24 -10.60
N PRO A 19 -2.06 2.14 -10.63
CA PRO A 19 -1.96 1.25 -9.46
C PRO A 19 -1.39 2.05 -8.29
N ALA A 20 -1.87 1.78 -7.07
CA ALA A 20 -1.29 2.32 -5.86
C ALA A 20 0.18 1.87 -5.78
N GLN A 21 1.10 2.80 -5.94
CA GLN A 21 2.54 2.56 -5.85
C GLN A 21 3.05 3.01 -4.50
N ALA A 22 4.00 2.24 -3.96
CA ALA A 22 4.78 2.67 -2.80
C ALA A 22 5.62 3.90 -3.18
N GLN A 23 5.56 4.95 -2.37
CA GLN A 23 6.44 6.10 -2.47
C GLN A 23 7.47 6.03 -1.34
N GLY A 24 8.76 5.87 -1.68
CA GLY A 24 9.84 5.92 -0.69
C GLY A 24 9.90 7.28 -0.02
N ILE A 25 9.81 7.30 1.31
CA ILE A 25 9.93 8.52 2.12
C ILE A 25 11.35 8.72 2.59
N GLY A 26 12.05 7.65 2.96
CA GLY A 26 13.42 7.71 3.42
C GLY A 26 13.93 6.37 3.92
N GLU A 27 15.22 6.36 4.24
CA GLU A 27 15.90 5.18 4.76
C GLU A 27 16.97 5.57 5.78
N VAL A 28 17.28 4.65 6.69
CA VAL A 28 18.35 4.78 7.69
C VAL A 28 19.22 3.54 7.67
N ASP A 29 20.51 3.73 7.44
CA ASP A 29 21.50 2.64 7.52
C ASP A 29 21.67 2.19 8.97
N THR A 30 21.68 0.87 9.18
CA THR A 30 21.72 0.28 10.53
C THR A 30 23.00 -0.50 10.80
N VAL A 31 23.54 -1.17 9.79
CA VAL A 31 24.77 -1.99 9.93
C VAL A 31 25.61 -1.80 8.68
N PHE A 32 26.82 -1.29 8.89
CA PHE A 32 27.81 -1.15 7.82
C PHE A 32 28.23 -2.51 7.26
N LYS A 33 28.31 -2.60 5.93
CA LYS A 33 28.82 -3.76 5.19
C LYS A 33 30.07 -3.38 4.42
N PHE A 34 31.14 -4.14 4.61
CA PHE A 34 32.40 -3.89 3.90
C PHE A 34 32.29 -4.10 2.39
N ILE A 35 31.37 -4.96 1.94
CA ILE A 35 31.09 -5.22 0.52
C ILE A 35 29.57 -5.24 0.30
N GLY A 36 29.11 -4.44 -0.66
CA GLY A 36 27.70 -4.26 -0.99
C GLY A 36 27.02 -3.18 -0.14
N PRO A 37 25.73 -2.91 -0.37
CA PRO A 37 24.97 -1.90 0.37
C PRO A 37 24.82 -2.29 1.85
N ASP A 38 24.68 -1.29 2.72
CA ASP A 38 24.45 -1.48 4.15
C ASP A 38 23.05 -2.08 4.44
N HIS A 39 22.89 -2.69 5.62
CA HIS A 39 21.58 -2.98 6.15
C HIS A 39 20.88 -1.69 6.51
N LYS A 40 19.59 -1.58 6.21
CA LYS A 40 18.83 -0.35 6.44
C LYS A 40 17.39 -0.63 6.84
N ILE A 41 16.77 0.38 7.43
CA ILE A 41 15.33 0.48 7.59
C ILE A 41 14.83 1.46 6.54
N VAL A 42 13.83 1.06 5.77
CA VAL A 42 13.16 1.92 4.78
C VAL A 42 11.76 2.25 5.28
N VAL A 43 11.29 3.44 4.92
CA VAL A 43 9.92 3.90 5.17
C VAL A 43 9.29 4.24 3.83
N ASP A 44 8.18 3.57 3.54
CA ASP A 44 7.41 3.76 2.32
C ASP A 44 6.00 4.27 2.67
N ALA A 45 5.46 5.18 1.85
CA ALA A 45 4.09 5.65 1.95
C ALA A 45 3.21 4.96 0.91
N HIS A 46 2.01 4.60 1.33
CA HIS A 46 1.00 3.92 0.50
C HIS A 46 -0.33 4.65 0.66
N ASP A 47 -0.77 5.32 -0.39
CA ASP A 47 -2.09 5.94 -0.42
C ASP A 47 -3.17 4.88 -0.66
N ASP A 48 -4.30 5.00 0.05
CA ASP A 48 -5.43 4.13 -0.22
C ASP A 48 -6.06 4.48 -1.59
N PRO A 49 -6.14 3.53 -2.53
CA PRO A 49 -6.61 3.81 -3.89
C PRO A 49 -8.10 4.17 -3.97
N LYS A 50 -8.89 3.90 -2.91
CA LYS A 50 -10.32 4.16 -2.86
C LYS A 50 -10.73 5.18 -1.79
N VAL A 51 -9.81 5.56 -0.90
CA VAL A 51 -10.04 6.54 0.17
C VAL A 51 -9.02 7.65 0.05
N ARG A 52 -9.41 8.77 -0.51
CA ARG A 52 -8.54 9.95 -0.60
C ARG A 52 -8.31 10.54 0.79
N GLY A 53 -7.15 11.12 1.00
CA GLY A 53 -6.79 11.77 2.25
C GLY A 53 -6.36 10.81 3.36
N VAL A 54 -6.12 9.52 3.04
CA VAL A 54 -5.56 8.51 3.95
C VAL A 54 -4.30 7.92 3.33
N THR A 55 -3.21 7.95 4.10
CA THR A 55 -1.90 7.38 3.75
C THR A 55 -1.44 6.46 4.86
N CYS A 56 -0.92 5.30 4.49
CA CYS A 56 -0.27 4.35 5.38
C CYS A 56 1.25 4.41 5.20
N TYR A 57 1.98 4.64 6.29
CA TYR A 57 3.44 4.61 6.34
C TYR A 57 3.86 3.23 6.84
N VAL A 58 4.69 2.55 6.06
CA VAL A 58 5.18 1.22 6.38
C VAL A 58 6.70 1.28 6.54
N SER A 59 7.19 0.88 7.71
CA SER A 59 8.62 0.70 7.94
C SER A 59 8.99 -0.78 7.90
N ARG A 60 10.12 -1.10 7.27
CA ARG A 60 10.64 -2.47 7.16
C ARG A 60 12.16 -2.50 7.09
N ALA A 61 12.76 -3.55 7.63
CA ALA A 61 14.18 -3.80 7.47
C ALA A 61 14.49 -4.31 6.06
N LYS A 62 15.56 -3.81 5.46
CA LYS A 62 16.09 -4.26 4.18
C LYS A 62 17.52 -4.78 4.36
N THR A 63 17.76 -6.01 3.96
CA THR A 63 19.08 -6.65 4.08
C THR A 63 20.02 -6.14 3.01
N GLY A 64 21.20 -5.67 3.42
CA GLY A 64 22.28 -5.25 2.54
C GLY A 64 23.26 -6.38 2.23
N GLY A 65 24.45 -5.99 1.74
CA GLY A 65 25.51 -6.89 1.31
C GLY A 65 25.27 -7.46 -0.09
N ILE A 66 26.13 -8.36 -0.56
CA ILE A 66 26.03 -8.95 -1.90
C ILE A 66 24.71 -9.69 -2.08
N LYS A 67 24.28 -10.47 -1.09
CA LYS A 67 23.01 -11.21 -1.14
C LYS A 67 21.81 -10.28 -1.23
N GLY A 68 21.84 -9.13 -0.55
CA GLY A 68 20.80 -8.10 -0.64
C GLY A 68 20.79 -7.42 -2.01
N ALA A 69 21.97 -7.09 -2.55
CA ALA A 69 22.11 -6.44 -3.86
C ALA A 69 21.57 -7.30 -5.01
N VAL A 70 21.73 -8.63 -4.93
CA VAL A 70 21.21 -9.57 -5.94
C VAL A 70 19.80 -10.12 -5.59
N GLY A 71 19.17 -9.58 -4.54
CA GLY A 71 17.80 -10.00 -4.12
C GLY A 71 17.69 -11.40 -3.52
N LEU A 72 18.81 -12.05 -3.21
CA LEU A 72 18.86 -13.38 -2.60
C LEU A 72 18.84 -13.35 -1.06
N ALA A 73 18.92 -12.15 -0.45
CA ALA A 73 18.80 -12.03 0.99
C ALA A 73 17.36 -12.26 1.44
N GLU A 74 17.21 -12.97 2.51
CA GLU A 74 15.94 -13.07 3.21
C GLU A 74 15.75 -11.85 4.11
N ASP A 75 14.98 -10.86 3.64
CA ASP A 75 14.59 -9.74 4.49
C ASP A 75 13.69 -10.25 5.62
N LYS A 76 13.92 -9.74 6.84
CA LYS A 76 13.02 -10.02 7.94
C LYS A 76 11.61 -9.54 7.55
N SER A 77 10.64 -10.42 7.72
CA SER A 77 9.24 -10.17 7.33
C SER A 77 8.49 -9.23 8.29
N GLU A 78 9.23 -8.58 9.18
CA GLU A 78 8.66 -7.64 10.16
C GLU A 78 8.44 -6.29 9.46
N ALA A 79 7.19 -5.88 9.41
CA ALA A 79 6.79 -4.55 8.96
C ALA A 79 5.90 -3.93 10.02
N SER A 80 6.12 -2.65 10.30
CA SER A 80 5.22 -1.83 11.12
C SER A 80 4.42 -0.92 10.21
N ILE A 81 3.16 -0.66 10.55
CA ILE A 81 2.28 0.25 9.81
C ILE A 81 1.72 1.32 10.73
N ASP A 82 1.68 2.55 10.24
CA ASP A 82 0.92 3.65 10.82
C ASP A 82 0.15 4.35 9.70
N CYS A 83 -1.19 4.36 9.78
CA CYS A 83 -2.03 5.02 8.79
C CYS A 83 -2.63 6.29 9.39
N ARG A 84 -2.60 7.37 8.60
CA ARG A 84 -3.03 8.70 9.05
C ARG A 84 -3.95 9.35 8.02
N GLN A 85 -4.84 10.17 8.54
CA GLN A 85 -5.51 11.15 7.71
C GLN A 85 -4.51 12.27 7.41
N VAL A 86 -4.19 12.43 6.12
CA VAL A 86 -3.24 13.46 5.60
C VAL A 86 -3.95 14.57 4.83
N GLY A 87 -5.26 14.46 4.68
CA GLY A 87 -6.09 15.44 3.99
C GLY A 87 -7.58 15.17 4.22
N PRO A 88 -8.47 15.92 3.57
CA PRO A 88 -9.91 15.66 3.63
C PRO A 88 -10.24 14.26 3.14
N VAL A 89 -10.93 13.47 3.96
CA VAL A 89 -11.35 12.11 3.59
C VAL A 89 -12.45 12.17 2.56
N SER A 90 -12.33 11.40 1.48
CA SER A 90 -13.42 11.15 0.54
C SER A 90 -13.30 9.76 -0.08
N PHE A 91 -14.43 9.17 -0.43
CA PHE A 91 -14.52 7.82 -0.97
C PHE A 91 -14.75 7.88 -2.47
N VAL A 92 -13.90 7.19 -3.25
CA VAL A 92 -14.03 7.12 -4.71
C VAL A 92 -15.28 6.31 -5.11
N LYS A 93 -15.60 5.29 -4.31
CA LYS A 93 -16.76 4.41 -4.46
C LYS A 93 -17.07 3.70 -3.15
N PRO A 94 -18.26 3.09 -2.98
CA PRO A 94 -18.53 2.25 -1.81
C PRO A 94 -17.47 1.17 -1.63
N LEU A 95 -17.06 0.95 -0.38
CA LEU A 95 -15.99 0.04 -0.01
C LEU A 95 -16.54 -1.36 0.28
N PRO A 96 -15.84 -2.44 -0.10
CA PRO A 96 -16.12 -3.75 0.48
C PRO A 96 -15.72 -3.74 1.96
N GLN A 97 -16.35 -4.63 2.75
CA GLN A 97 -16.08 -4.79 4.18
C GLN A 97 -14.59 -5.07 4.45
N GLN A 98 -13.94 -5.79 3.54
CA GLN A 98 -12.51 -6.11 3.58
C GLN A 98 -11.95 -6.13 2.17
N GLU A 99 -10.74 -5.56 1.99
CA GLU A 99 -10.07 -5.52 0.69
C GLU A 99 -8.56 -5.39 0.83
N GLU A 100 -7.80 -6.17 0.04
CA GLU A 100 -6.38 -5.91 -0.16
C GLU A 100 -6.21 -4.63 -0.98
N VAL A 101 -5.62 -3.60 -0.39
CA VAL A 101 -5.43 -2.29 -1.02
C VAL A 101 -4.02 -2.10 -1.58
N PHE A 102 -3.06 -2.91 -1.09
CA PHE A 102 -1.70 -2.90 -1.56
C PHE A 102 -1.03 -4.27 -1.40
N SER A 103 -0.18 -4.62 -2.35
CA SER A 103 0.66 -5.83 -2.29
C SER A 103 1.97 -5.59 -3.05
N GLU A 104 3.10 -5.84 -2.40
CA GLU A 104 4.43 -5.73 -3.00
C GLU A 104 5.27 -6.98 -2.71
N ARG A 105 6.01 -7.42 -3.71
CA ARG A 105 6.99 -8.50 -3.52
C ARG A 105 8.26 -7.92 -2.90
N ILE A 106 8.63 -8.42 -1.72
CA ILE A 106 9.82 -7.98 -0.96
C ILE A 106 11.01 -8.95 -1.07
N SER A 107 10.84 -10.12 -1.67
CA SER A 107 11.95 -11.02 -2.00
C SER A 107 11.73 -11.72 -3.34
N LEU A 108 12.82 -12.16 -3.98
CA LEU A 108 12.75 -12.90 -5.25
C LEU A 108 12.04 -14.25 -5.11
N VAL A 109 12.08 -14.84 -3.92
CA VAL A 109 11.72 -16.23 -3.78
C VAL A 109 10.29 -16.44 -3.30
N PHE A 110 9.74 -15.73 -2.26
CA PHE A 110 8.41 -16.11 -1.75
C PHE A 110 7.72 -15.11 -0.81
N LYS A 111 8.24 -13.89 -0.57
CA LYS A 111 7.63 -12.97 0.42
C LYS A 111 6.95 -11.79 -0.27
N LYS A 112 5.70 -11.58 0.10
CA LYS A 112 4.95 -10.36 -0.24
C LYS A 112 4.54 -9.68 1.04
N ILE A 113 4.67 -8.37 1.08
CA ILE A 113 3.97 -7.54 2.06
C ILE A 113 2.60 -7.20 1.50
N ARG A 114 1.58 -7.24 2.35
CA ARG A 114 0.20 -6.91 2.00
C ARG A 114 -0.35 -5.90 2.98
N ILE A 115 -1.20 -5.02 2.49
CA ILE A 115 -2.02 -4.14 3.32
C ILE A 115 -3.48 -4.44 2.99
N VAL A 116 -4.22 -4.85 4.00
CA VAL A 116 -5.65 -5.12 3.91
C VAL A 116 -6.40 -4.06 4.70
N ARG A 117 -7.33 -3.37 4.03
CA ARG A 117 -8.27 -2.46 4.68
C ARG A 117 -9.51 -3.24 5.10
N MET A 118 -9.96 -3.00 6.31
CA MET A 118 -11.23 -3.47 6.87
C MET A 118 -12.04 -2.26 7.35
N VAL A 119 -13.35 -2.39 7.43
CA VAL A 119 -14.23 -1.31 7.91
C VAL A 119 -14.85 -1.74 9.24
N ASP A 120 -14.51 -1.04 10.32
CA ASP A 120 -15.25 -1.11 11.58
C ASP A 120 -16.47 -0.19 11.50
N VAL A 121 -17.60 -0.77 11.10
CA VAL A 121 -18.86 -0.04 10.90
C VAL A 121 -19.36 0.58 12.19
N ALA A 122 -19.21 -0.13 13.32
CA ALA A 122 -19.70 0.33 14.62
C ALA A 122 -18.99 1.60 15.09
N ARG A 123 -17.70 1.75 14.74
CA ARG A 123 -16.87 2.90 15.14
C ARG A 123 -16.60 3.88 14.00
N ASN A 124 -17.19 3.65 12.82
CA ASN A 124 -16.94 4.44 11.61
C ASN A 124 -15.44 4.63 11.33
N THR A 125 -14.68 3.53 11.36
CA THR A 125 -13.22 3.55 11.35
C THR A 125 -12.68 2.63 10.26
N LEU A 126 -11.66 3.12 9.53
CA LEU A 126 -10.88 2.30 8.60
C LEU A 126 -9.75 1.62 9.39
N VAL A 127 -9.64 0.31 9.27
CA VAL A 127 -8.60 -0.49 9.93
C VAL A 127 -7.71 -1.09 8.86
N TYR A 128 -6.40 -0.86 8.96
CA TYR A 128 -5.40 -1.34 8.03
C TYR A 128 -4.51 -2.36 8.71
N LEU A 129 -4.47 -3.56 8.17
CA LEU A 129 -3.62 -4.66 8.62
C LEU A 129 -2.51 -4.86 7.61
N THR A 130 -1.24 -4.75 8.04
CA THR A 130 -0.11 -5.23 7.24
C THR A 130 0.38 -6.57 7.75
N TYR A 131 0.71 -7.44 6.81
CA TYR A 131 1.34 -8.73 7.10
C TYR A 131 2.17 -9.19 5.90
N SER A 132 3.07 -10.14 6.14
CA SER A 132 3.85 -10.77 5.07
C SER A 132 3.46 -12.22 4.89
N ASP A 133 3.29 -12.66 3.63
CA ASP A 133 3.11 -14.07 3.34
C ASP A 133 4.35 -14.87 3.78
N ARG A 134 4.14 -15.96 4.49
CA ARG A 134 5.16 -16.97 4.76
C ARG A 134 4.82 -18.24 4.02
N VAL A 135 5.83 -18.81 3.35
CA VAL A 135 5.71 -20.11 2.68
C VAL A 135 6.06 -21.28 3.64
N ILE A 136 6.61 -20.96 4.82
CA ILE A 136 7.08 -21.93 5.82
C ILE A 136 6.24 -21.79 7.08
N GLU A 137 6.07 -22.89 7.85
CA GLU A 137 5.29 -22.94 9.09
C GLU A 137 5.58 -21.80 10.06
N GLY A 138 4.55 -21.27 10.68
CA GLY A 138 4.57 -20.20 11.67
C GLY A 138 3.58 -19.08 11.40
N SER A 139 3.26 -18.31 12.43
CA SER A 139 2.37 -17.14 12.31
C SER A 139 3.07 -16.01 11.55
N PRO A 140 2.42 -15.37 10.57
CA PRO A 140 2.98 -14.20 9.91
C PRO A 140 3.10 -13.02 10.90
N GLN A 141 4.21 -12.31 10.81
CA GLN A 141 4.35 -11.01 11.49
C GLN A 141 3.32 -10.04 10.92
N ASN A 142 2.67 -9.31 11.80
CA ASN A 142 1.61 -8.39 11.42
C ASN A 142 1.62 -7.13 12.30
N SER A 143 1.01 -6.07 11.77
CA SER A 143 0.80 -4.82 12.49
C SER A 143 -0.50 -4.19 12.01
N VAL A 144 -1.18 -3.44 12.88
CA VAL A 144 -2.46 -2.82 12.60
C VAL A 144 -2.43 -1.33 12.90
N ALA A 145 -3.10 -0.54 12.05
CA ALA A 145 -3.37 0.87 12.27
C ALA A 145 -4.85 1.15 12.05
N ALA A 146 -5.39 2.16 12.72
CA ALA A 146 -6.78 2.56 12.61
C ALA A 146 -6.90 4.06 12.33
N VAL A 147 -7.74 4.42 11.36
CA VAL A 147 -8.03 5.80 10.98
C VAL A 147 -9.52 6.06 11.20
N PRO A 148 -9.90 6.76 12.27
CA PRO A 148 -11.28 7.17 12.48
C PRO A 148 -11.73 8.13 11.36
N VAL A 149 -12.95 7.94 10.88
CA VAL A 149 -13.60 8.87 9.95
C VAL A 149 -14.61 9.70 10.73
N ASP A 150 -14.70 10.99 10.40
CA ASP A 150 -15.67 11.87 11.04
C ASP A 150 -17.08 11.25 11.00
N HIS A 151 -17.76 11.23 12.14
CA HIS A 151 -19.11 10.66 12.24
C HIS A 151 -20.17 11.39 11.42
N ALA A 152 -19.90 12.65 11.01
CA ALA A 152 -20.74 13.37 10.06
C ALA A 152 -20.72 12.75 8.67
N MET A 153 -19.68 11.94 8.35
CA MET A 153 -19.51 11.22 7.10
C MET A 153 -19.48 9.72 7.38
N LYS A 154 -20.57 9.01 7.04
CA LYS A 154 -20.56 7.54 7.15
C LYS A 154 -19.72 6.93 6.03
N ILE A 155 -18.92 5.91 6.38
CA ILE A 155 -18.19 5.11 5.42
C ILE A 155 -19.16 4.36 4.52
N PRO A 156 -19.19 4.61 3.19
CA PRO A 156 -20.11 3.92 2.30
C PRO A 156 -19.64 2.47 2.08
N LEU A 157 -20.51 1.49 2.35
CA LEU A 157 -20.23 0.08 2.10
C LEU A 157 -20.96 -0.42 0.85
N GLN A 158 -20.34 -1.40 0.21
CA GLN A 158 -20.99 -2.20 -0.83
C GLN A 158 -22.06 -3.08 -0.17
N PRO A 159 -23.20 -3.30 -0.86
CA PRO A 159 -24.24 -4.21 -0.39
C PRO A 159 -23.77 -5.65 -0.33
#